data_fb0b59e97bce9574164c3418c162dc4a
#
_entry.id   fb0b59e97bce9574164c3418c162dc4a
#
_cell.length_a   1.000
_cell.length_b   1.000
_cell.length_c   1.000
_cell.angle_alpha   90.00
_cell.angle_beta   90.00
_cell.angle_gamma   90.00
#
_symmetry.space_group_name_H-M   'P 1'
#
loop_
_entity.id
_entity.type
_entity.pdbx_description
1 polymer ?
#
loop_
_entity_poly.entity_id
_entity_poly.type
_entity_poly.pdbx_seq_one_letter_code
_entity_poly.pdbx_strand_id
1 'polypeptide(L)'
;MGIKEKILRISIKLGQEKDVWDAKGNDTLVAEGLRASCQINYGNGSLMPSARIKVYGLRLETMMKLLRVRWNTEQAMMNLVQVEAGEQGNMGVVYTGNITFAYPDMGGAPDVALVIESHTAVLWQLKPAEAVSNEGETDVAAVIESLCAKMGRKFENNGVNVKISNQYLGGTELDKIHQIASHAGVDVYIDNETIAIAPKGQPRMIDVPVLSPKTGLIGYPVPDLQGIKLRCLYDKALRFGGLLEVEGSQIESCNGKWRVFGMSLDLECKTPNGKWFADIKAADVEDMNVKVAK
;
A
#
# COMPACT_ATOMS: atom_id res chain seq x y z
N MET A 1 5.02 -24.22 19.54
CA MET A 1 5.41 -22.81 19.24
C MET A 1 4.40 -21.92 19.91
N GLY A 2 4.81 -21.07 20.88
CA GLY A 2 3.89 -20.08 21.48
C GLY A 2 3.49 -19.05 20.44
N ILE A 3 2.21 -18.69 20.45
CA ILE A 3 1.71 -17.58 19.61
C ILE A 3 2.38 -16.31 20.11
N LYS A 4 3.27 -15.73 19.31
CA LYS A 4 3.90 -14.46 19.64
C LYS A 4 2.88 -13.33 19.53
N GLU A 5 3.03 -12.34 20.40
CA GLU A 5 2.17 -11.17 20.41
C GLU A 5 2.29 -10.41 19.09
N LYS A 6 1.15 -10.10 18.47
CA LYS A 6 1.05 -9.27 17.27
C LYS A 6 1.05 -7.80 17.67
N ILE A 7 1.91 -7.02 17.01
CA ILE A 7 2.14 -5.61 17.33
C ILE A 7 1.80 -4.76 16.11
N LEU A 8 1.02 -3.71 16.35
CA LEU A 8 0.87 -2.58 15.45
C LEU A 8 1.52 -1.35 16.09
N ARG A 9 2.41 -0.71 15.34
CA ARG A 9 2.97 0.59 15.69
C ARG A 9 2.46 1.60 14.66
N ILE A 10 1.77 2.63 15.14
CA ILE A 10 1.17 3.68 14.30
C ILE A 10 1.88 4.97 14.63
N SER A 11 2.61 5.51 13.65
CA SER A 11 3.32 6.77 13.74
C SER A 11 2.57 7.83 12.95
N ILE A 12 2.23 8.95 13.60
CA ILE A 12 1.49 10.06 12.98
C ILE A 12 2.38 11.29 13.03
N LYS A 13 2.80 11.77 11.86
CA LYS A 13 3.63 12.96 11.71
C LYS A 13 2.77 14.13 11.25
N LEU A 14 2.88 15.26 11.95
CA LEU A 14 2.23 16.51 11.54
C LEU A 14 3.04 17.15 10.41
N GLY A 15 2.34 17.63 9.39
CA GLY A 15 2.98 18.10 8.15
C GLY A 15 3.40 19.57 8.17
N GLN A 16 2.96 20.35 9.17
CA GLN A 16 3.35 21.76 9.29
C GLN A 16 4.48 21.92 10.30
N GLU A 17 5.50 22.70 9.96
CA GLU A 17 6.69 22.92 10.80
C GLU A 17 6.39 23.47 12.20
N LYS A 18 5.23 24.12 12.39
CA LYS A 18 4.81 24.70 13.69
C LYS A 18 3.87 23.81 14.48
N ASP A 19 3.37 22.74 13.88
CA ASP A 19 2.45 21.83 14.55
C ASP A 19 3.23 20.78 15.35
N VAL A 20 2.96 20.72 16.65
CA VAL A 20 3.64 19.78 17.56
C VAL A 20 2.62 19.00 18.39
N TRP A 21 2.96 17.77 18.74
CA TRP A 21 2.14 16.92 19.60
C TRP A 21 2.22 17.30 21.07
N ASP A 22 3.37 17.77 21.50
CA ASP A 22 3.65 18.06 22.91
C ASP A 22 4.47 19.35 23.10
N ALA A 23 4.63 19.76 24.35
CA ALA A 23 5.41 20.92 24.73
C ALA A 23 6.93 20.77 24.47
N LYS A 24 7.41 19.57 24.13
CA LYS A 24 8.82 19.30 23.80
C LYS A 24 9.13 19.55 22.32
N GLY A 25 8.12 19.87 21.51
CA GLY A 25 8.28 20.16 20.10
C GLY A 25 8.28 18.90 19.20
N ASN A 26 7.79 17.76 19.67
CA ASN A 26 7.70 16.56 18.87
C ASN A 26 6.62 16.71 17.78
N ASP A 27 7.00 16.51 16.51
CA ASP A 27 6.11 16.50 15.34
C ASP A 27 5.46 15.14 15.09
N THR A 28 5.96 14.09 15.74
CA THR A 28 5.55 12.71 15.53
C THR A 28 4.99 12.07 16.80
N LEU A 29 3.76 11.57 16.72
CA LEU A 29 3.13 10.74 17.73
C LEU A 29 3.31 9.28 17.38
N VAL A 30 3.81 8.47 18.29
CA VAL A 30 3.91 7.01 18.14
C VAL A 30 2.92 6.33 19.09
N ALA A 31 1.95 5.63 18.51
CA ALA A 31 1.01 4.79 19.23
C ALA A 31 1.45 3.32 19.11
N GLU A 32 2.04 2.79 20.17
CA GLU A 32 2.45 1.39 20.29
C GLU A 32 1.94 0.82 21.61
N GLY A 33 1.59 -0.46 21.63
CA GLY A 33 1.05 -1.11 22.83
C GLY A 33 -0.42 -0.77 23.14
N LEU A 34 -1.06 0.05 22.33
CA LEU A 34 -2.49 0.37 22.39
C LEU A 34 -3.30 -0.62 21.56
N ARG A 35 -4.59 -0.79 21.90
CA ARG A 35 -5.54 -1.51 21.05
C ARG A 35 -5.68 -0.73 19.75
N ALA A 36 -5.42 -1.39 18.63
CA ALA A 36 -5.55 -0.78 17.31
C ALA A 36 -6.03 -1.78 16.26
N SER A 37 -6.67 -1.26 15.22
CA SER A 37 -7.01 -2.01 14.02
C SER A 37 -6.62 -1.21 12.77
N CYS A 38 -6.22 -1.92 11.73
CA CYS A 38 -5.82 -1.34 10.46
C CYS A 38 -6.35 -2.18 9.32
N GLN A 39 -7.15 -1.57 8.45
CA GLN A 39 -7.60 -2.15 7.19
C GLN A 39 -6.88 -1.42 6.06
N ILE A 40 -6.09 -2.16 5.28
CA ILE A 40 -5.32 -1.62 4.16
C ILE A 40 -5.81 -2.28 2.88
N ASN A 41 -6.08 -1.49 1.86
CA ASN A 41 -6.42 -1.97 0.52
C ASN A 41 -5.34 -1.50 -0.46
N TYR A 42 -4.66 -2.45 -1.08
CA TYR A 42 -3.79 -2.21 -2.21
C TYR A 42 -4.63 -2.34 -3.48
N GLY A 43 -4.84 -1.21 -4.15
CA GLY A 43 -5.69 -1.15 -5.32
C GLY A 43 -5.09 -1.87 -6.52
N ASN A 44 -5.95 -2.20 -7.49
CA ASN A 44 -5.55 -2.74 -8.78
C ASN A 44 -4.99 -1.63 -9.67
N GLY A 45 -3.74 -1.76 -10.07
CA GLY A 45 -3.14 -0.89 -11.10
C GLY A 45 -3.10 0.59 -10.72
N SER A 46 -3.99 1.38 -11.27
CA SER A 46 -4.04 2.84 -11.09
C SER A 46 -4.64 3.33 -9.76
N LEU A 47 -5.20 2.43 -8.96
CA LEU A 47 -5.78 2.82 -7.67
C LEU A 47 -4.70 2.93 -6.60
N MET A 48 -4.69 4.06 -5.91
CA MET A 48 -3.77 4.26 -4.78
C MET A 48 -4.14 3.37 -3.59
N PRO A 49 -3.15 2.82 -2.89
CA PRO A 49 -3.38 2.17 -1.61
C PRO A 49 -4.10 3.09 -0.63
N SER A 50 -5.04 2.54 0.10
CA SER A 50 -5.79 3.25 1.14
C SER A 50 -5.75 2.49 2.45
N ALA A 51 -5.84 3.22 3.56
CA ALA A 51 -5.91 2.64 4.88
C ALA A 51 -6.98 3.30 5.73
N ARG A 52 -7.69 2.48 6.51
CA ARG A 52 -8.55 2.91 7.60
C ARG A 52 -8.00 2.36 8.90
N ILE A 53 -7.62 3.25 9.81
CA ILE A 53 -6.91 2.92 11.05
C ILE A 53 -7.76 3.38 12.22
N LYS A 54 -7.89 2.54 13.25
CA LYS A 54 -8.50 2.91 14.53
C LYS A 54 -7.50 2.71 15.65
N VAL A 55 -7.31 3.72 16.48
CA VAL A 55 -6.44 3.67 17.66
C VAL A 55 -7.24 4.03 18.89
N TYR A 56 -7.26 3.14 19.87
CA TYR A 56 -7.96 3.32 21.13
C TYR A 56 -7.02 3.77 22.25
N GLY A 57 -7.56 4.43 23.28
CA GLY A 57 -6.81 4.80 24.46
C GLY A 57 -5.99 6.09 24.34
N LEU A 58 -6.13 6.83 23.25
CA LEU A 58 -5.56 8.18 23.14
C LEU A 58 -6.44 9.19 23.90
N ARG A 59 -5.82 10.25 24.42
CA ARG A 59 -6.55 11.36 25.04
C ARG A 59 -7.34 12.14 24.00
N LEU A 60 -8.52 12.62 24.34
CA LEU A 60 -9.38 13.38 23.43
C LEU A 60 -8.66 14.63 22.86
N GLU A 61 -7.90 15.36 23.69
CA GLU A 61 -7.08 16.49 23.25
C GLU A 61 -6.12 16.10 22.10
N THR A 62 -5.50 14.92 22.20
CA THR A 62 -4.59 14.39 21.18
C THR A 62 -5.34 14.10 19.90
N MET A 63 -6.51 13.45 19.99
CA MET A 63 -7.35 13.15 18.83
C MET A 63 -7.83 14.42 18.12
N MET A 64 -8.19 15.45 18.90
CA MET A 64 -8.69 16.73 18.37
C MET A 64 -7.64 17.51 17.57
N LYS A 65 -6.34 17.27 17.79
CA LYS A 65 -5.28 17.90 16.98
C LYS A 65 -5.33 17.51 15.49
N LEU A 66 -5.85 16.32 15.18
CA LEU A 66 -6.04 15.84 13.81
C LEU A 66 -7.40 16.20 13.22
N LEU A 67 -8.36 16.58 14.07
CA LEU A 67 -9.70 16.89 13.60
C LEU A 67 -9.68 18.14 12.71
N ARG A 68 -10.17 18.00 11.49
CA ARG A 68 -10.37 19.09 10.54
C ARG A 68 -11.83 19.06 10.10
N VAL A 69 -12.54 20.14 10.35
CA VAL A 69 -13.97 20.29 9.99
C VAL A 69 -14.13 20.81 8.56
N ARG A 70 -13.09 21.40 7.99
CA ARG A 70 -13.08 21.94 6.62
C ARG A 70 -12.10 21.16 5.74
N TRP A 71 -12.63 20.60 4.67
CA TRP A 71 -12.02 19.58 3.84
C TRP A 71 -10.96 20.02 2.84
N ASN A 72 -10.77 21.28 2.53
CA ASN A 72 -10.05 21.68 1.32
C ASN A 72 -8.79 22.50 1.56
N THR A 73 -7.95 22.13 2.50
CA THR A 73 -6.61 22.72 2.54
C THR A 73 -5.57 21.65 2.25
N GLU A 74 -4.73 21.90 1.24
CA GLU A 74 -3.51 21.14 0.95
C GLU A 74 -2.71 20.88 2.26
N GLN A 75 -2.70 21.84 3.16
CA GLN A 75 -2.09 21.77 4.49
C GLN A 75 -2.66 20.64 5.37
N ALA A 76 -3.96 20.32 5.26
CA ALA A 76 -4.54 19.24 6.05
C ALA A 76 -4.05 17.86 5.60
N MET A 77 -3.69 17.72 4.32
CA MET A 77 -3.21 16.47 3.73
C MET A 77 -1.70 16.27 3.85
N MET A 78 -0.98 17.22 4.44
CA MET A 78 0.46 17.07 4.71
C MET A 78 0.76 16.13 5.88
N ASN A 79 -0.23 15.86 6.74
CA ASN A 79 -0.05 14.91 7.83
C ASN A 79 0.13 13.49 7.28
N LEU A 80 1.14 12.79 7.80
CA LEU A 80 1.48 11.44 7.38
C LEU A 80 1.13 10.43 8.47
N VAL A 81 0.68 9.27 8.05
CA VAL A 81 0.57 8.10 8.91
C VAL A 81 1.41 6.96 8.35
N GLN A 82 2.16 6.32 9.22
CA GLN A 82 2.90 5.10 8.94
C GLN A 82 2.43 4.01 9.88
N VAL A 83 2.17 2.83 9.33
CA VAL A 83 1.81 1.62 10.07
C VAL A 83 2.91 0.60 9.89
N GLU A 84 3.45 0.13 11.00
CA GLU A 84 4.33 -1.03 11.06
C GLU A 84 3.59 -2.17 11.74
N ALA A 85 3.72 -3.36 11.20
CA ALA A 85 3.08 -4.57 11.72
C ALA A 85 4.09 -5.71 11.82
N GLY A 86 3.90 -6.57 12.81
CA GLY A 86 4.78 -7.73 13.01
C GLY A 86 4.72 -8.29 14.41
N GLU A 87 5.84 -8.90 14.80
CA GLU A 87 6.11 -9.42 16.13
C GLU A 87 7.30 -8.66 16.72
N GLN A 88 7.48 -8.74 18.03
CA GLN A 88 8.61 -8.08 18.70
C GLN A 88 9.95 -8.51 18.06
N GLY A 89 10.74 -7.52 17.64
CA GLY A 89 12.00 -7.72 16.94
C GLY A 89 11.88 -8.07 15.45
N ASN A 90 10.66 -8.21 14.91
CA ASN A 90 10.40 -8.52 13.51
C ASN A 90 9.25 -7.68 12.94
N MET A 91 9.37 -6.38 13.05
CA MET A 91 8.41 -5.41 12.52
C MET A 91 8.73 -5.04 11.07
N GLY A 92 7.72 -4.67 10.30
CA GLY A 92 7.89 -4.14 8.94
C GLY A 92 6.84 -3.07 8.63
N VAL A 93 7.21 -2.10 7.81
CA VAL A 93 6.26 -1.08 7.32
C VAL A 93 5.28 -1.76 6.38
N VAL A 94 3.99 -1.64 6.72
CA VAL A 94 2.88 -2.19 5.92
C VAL A 94 2.11 -1.11 5.19
N TYR A 95 2.19 0.12 5.66
CA TYR A 95 1.49 1.23 5.04
C TYR A 95 2.13 2.57 5.38
N THR A 96 2.21 3.45 4.39
CA THR A 96 2.57 4.86 4.56
C THR A 96 1.67 5.69 3.64
N GLY A 97 1.01 6.69 4.20
CA GLY A 97 0.14 7.56 3.41
C GLY A 97 -0.15 8.90 4.06
N ASN A 98 -0.76 9.78 3.29
CA ASN A 98 -1.24 11.07 3.77
C ASN A 98 -2.61 10.89 4.43
N ILE A 99 -2.81 11.54 5.56
CA ILE A 99 -4.11 11.53 6.26
C ILE A 99 -5.08 12.42 5.47
N THR A 100 -6.14 11.83 4.97
CA THR A 100 -7.20 12.55 4.27
C THR A 100 -8.31 12.96 5.22
N PHE A 101 -8.59 12.15 6.23
CA PHE A 101 -9.58 12.44 7.25
C PHE A 101 -9.22 11.79 8.59
N ALA A 102 -9.46 12.50 9.69
CA ALA A 102 -9.30 11.94 11.03
C ALA A 102 -10.31 12.55 12.00
N TYR A 103 -10.89 11.70 12.86
CA TYR A 103 -11.89 12.12 13.85
C TYR A 103 -11.94 11.17 15.04
N PRO A 104 -12.33 11.66 16.23
CA PRO A 104 -12.66 10.80 17.36
C PRO A 104 -14.02 10.14 17.13
N ASP A 105 -14.05 8.82 17.11
CA ASP A 105 -15.28 8.01 17.06
C ASP A 105 -15.80 7.82 18.49
N MET A 106 -16.85 8.55 18.85
CA MET A 106 -17.48 8.53 20.17
C MET A 106 -18.62 7.50 20.26
N GLY A 107 -18.99 6.86 19.15
CA GLY A 107 -20.13 5.93 19.09
C GLY A 107 -19.96 4.69 19.95
N GLY A 108 -18.73 4.31 20.28
CA GLY A 108 -18.41 3.17 21.13
C GLY A 108 -18.11 3.53 22.58
N ALA A 109 -18.51 4.71 23.08
CA ALA A 109 -18.21 5.12 24.44
C ALA A 109 -18.60 4.04 25.50
N PRO A 110 -17.72 3.74 26.50
CA PRO A 110 -16.50 4.48 26.86
C PRO A 110 -15.27 4.20 25.97
N ASP A 111 -15.32 3.25 25.05
CA ASP A 111 -14.24 2.86 24.14
C ASP A 111 -14.14 3.83 22.94
N VAL A 112 -13.63 5.02 23.19
CA VAL A 112 -13.40 6.03 22.14
C VAL A 112 -12.18 5.69 21.30
N ALA A 113 -12.28 5.83 19.99
CA ALA A 113 -11.19 5.60 19.06
C ALA A 113 -10.88 6.83 18.21
N LEU A 114 -9.60 7.07 17.94
CA LEU A 114 -9.19 7.91 16.83
C LEU A 114 -9.33 7.10 15.53
N VAL A 115 -10.20 7.55 14.63
CA VAL A 115 -10.31 6.98 13.28
C VAL A 115 -9.50 7.84 12.32
N ILE A 116 -8.67 7.19 11.50
CA ILE A 116 -7.84 7.83 10.48
C ILE A 116 -8.14 7.17 9.14
N GLU A 117 -8.45 7.97 8.14
CA GLU A 117 -8.53 7.56 6.73
C GLU A 117 -7.36 8.18 5.98
N SER A 118 -6.69 7.37 5.18
CA SER A 118 -5.44 7.75 4.54
C SER A 118 -5.31 7.14 3.16
N HIS A 119 -4.63 7.85 2.25
CA HIS A 119 -4.27 7.36 0.92
C HIS A 119 -2.78 7.60 0.65
N THR A 120 -2.13 6.61 0.03
CA THR A 120 -0.74 6.75 -0.39
C THR A 120 -0.66 7.69 -1.59
N ALA A 121 0.29 8.64 -1.57
CA ALA A 121 0.57 9.56 -2.69
C ALA A 121 -0.57 10.53 -3.08
N VAL A 122 -1.60 10.74 -2.25
CA VAL A 122 -2.74 11.61 -2.58
C VAL A 122 -2.34 13.05 -2.92
N LEU A 123 -1.31 13.61 -2.29
CA LEU A 123 -0.83 14.95 -2.59
C LEU A 123 -0.35 15.08 -4.05
N TRP A 124 0.28 14.03 -4.56
CA TRP A 124 0.81 13.98 -5.92
C TRP A 124 -0.26 13.73 -6.98
N GLN A 125 -1.46 13.32 -6.56
CA GLN A 125 -2.64 13.25 -7.42
C GLN A 125 -3.39 14.59 -7.47
N LEU A 126 -3.26 15.43 -6.45
CA LEU A 126 -4.01 16.68 -6.36
C LEU A 126 -3.21 17.89 -6.81
N LYS A 127 -1.87 17.85 -6.72
CA LYS A 127 -1.00 18.96 -7.05
C LYS A 127 -0.73 19.03 -8.56
N PRO A 128 -1.24 20.04 -9.27
CA PRO A 128 -0.91 20.25 -10.68
C PRO A 128 0.59 20.39 -10.86
N ALA A 129 1.11 19.82 -11.95
CA ALA A 129 2.51 19.89 -12.28
C ALA A 129 2.71 20.42 -13.72
N GLU A 130 3.87 21.01 -13.98
CA GLU A 130 4.20 21.49 -15.31
C GLU A 130 4.18 20.34 -16.33
N ALA A 131 3.61 20.60 -17.50
CA ALA A 131 3.61 19.60 -18.57
C ALA A 131 5.05 19.27 -19.00
N VAL A 132 5.27 18.00 -19.32
CA VAL A 132 6.57 17.51 -19.80
C VAL A 132 6.40 17.11 -21.27
N SER A 133 7.25 17.66 -22.13
CA SER A 133 7.34 17.28 -23.55
C SER A 133 8.69 16.66 -23.81
N ASN A 134 8.70 15.46 -24.37
CA ASN A 134 9.92 14.76 -24.78
C ASN A 134 9.89 14.58 -26.29
N GLU A 135 10.84 15.20 -26.99
CA GLU A 135 11.05 15.02 -28.43
C GLU A 135 11.97 13.81 -28.69
N GLY A 136 11.65 13.05 -29.72
CA GLY A 136 12.41 11.87 -30.10
C GLY A 136 12.13 10.63 -29.20
N GLU A 137 13.02 9.66 -29.30
CA GLU A 137 12.94 8.44 -28.48
C GLU A 137 13.37 8.68 -27.05
N THR A 138 12.55 8.27 -26.10
CA THR A 138 12.80 8.44 -24.68
C THR A 138 12.56 7.12 -23.94
N ASP A 139 13.47 6.76 -23.04
CA ASP A 139 13.34 5.59 -22.18
C ASP A 139 12.25 5.81 -21.14
N VAL A 140 11.26 4.90 -21.11
CA VAL A 140 10.11 4.96 -20.20
C VAL A 140 10.55 4.89 -18.74
N ALA A 141 11.49 4.00 -18.42
CA ALA A 141 11.96 3.83 -17.05
C ALA A 141 12.67 5.09 -16.55
N ALA A 142 13.51 5.73 -17.38
CA ALA A 142 14.21 6.97 -17.02
C ALA A 142 13.23 8.14 -16.77
N VAL A 143 12.17 8.27 -17.57
CA VAL A 143 11.16 9.31 -17.36
C VAL A 143 10.41 9.07 -16.05
N ILE A 144 9.95 7.83 -15.79
CA ILE A 144 9.24 7.50 -14.55
C ILE A 144 10.14 7.70 -13.33
N GLU A 145 11.42 7.32 -13.41
CA GLU A 145 12.40 7.55 -12.34
C GLU A 145 12.54 9.05 -12.02
N SER A 146 12.65 9.89 -13.04
CA SER A 146 12.70 11.35 -12.89
C SER A 146 11.45 11.91 -12.21
N LEU A 147 10.25 11.41 -12.56
CA LEU A 147 9.00 11.79 -11.93
C LEU A 147 8.94 11.32 -10.47
N CYS A 148 9.40 10.09 -10.18
CA CYS A 148 9.51 9.57 -8.81
C CYS A 148 10.46 10.42 -7.95
N ALA A 149 11.59 10.83 -8.49
CA ALA A 149 12.54 11.70 -7.81
C ALA A 149 11.93 13.06 -7.44
N LYS A 150 11.15 13.68 -8.36
CA LYS A 150 10.40 14.92 -8.07
C LYS A 150 9.38 14.75 -6.93
N MET A 151 8.79 13.56 -6.82
CA MET A 151 7.84 13.22 -5.77
C MET A 151 8.52 12.78 -4.46
N GLY A 152 9.85 12.67 -4.41
CA GLY A 152 10.56 12.12 -3.26
C GLY A 152 10.25 10.64 -3.02
N ARG A 153 9.91 9.90 -4.07
CA ARG A 153 9.57 8.47 -4.01
C ARG A 153 10.74 7.62 -4.51
N LYS A 154 10.88 6.43 -3.94
CA LYS A 154 11.81 5.43 -4.43
C LYS A 154 11.31 4.84 -5.73
N PHE A 155 12.21 4.60 -6.67
CA PHE A 155 11.89 3.96 -7.94
C PHE A 155 12.43 2.54 -7.98
N GLU A 156 11.66 1.61 -8.56
CA GLU A 156 12.04 0.21 -8.73
C GLU A 156 11.66 -0.23 -10.15
N ASN A 157 12.64 -0.58 -10.97
CA ASN A 157 12.43 -1.10 -12.32
C ASN A 157 12.58 -2.62 -12.34
N ASN A 158 11.52 -3.34 -12.68
CA ASN A 158 11.49 -4.79 -12.78
C ASN A 158 11.54 -5.29 -14.23
N GLY A 159 12.54 -4.82 -14.97
CA GLY A 159 12.83 -5.29 -16.33
C GLY A 159 12.10 -4.52 -17.44
N VAL A 160 11.60 -3.34 -17.16
CA VAL A 160 11.07 -2.44 -18.20
C VAL A 160 12.23 -1.86 -19.01
N ASN A 161 12.26 -2.13 -20.31
CA ASN A 161 13.20 -1.60 -21.29
C ASN A 161 12.44 -1.25 -22.56
N VAL A 162 11.61 -0.22 -22.47
CA VAL A 162 10.74 0.23 -23.57
C VAL A 162 11.02 1.70 -23.85
N LYS A 163 11.13 2.05 -25.12
CA LYS A 163 11.23 3.43 -25.59
C LYS A 163 9.93 3.87 -26.23
N ILE A 164 9.58 5.11 -26.02
CA ILE A 164 8.43 5.78 -26.65
C ILE A 164 8.88 7.09 -27.26
N SER A 165 8.18 7.55 -28.32
CA SER A 165 8.57 8.75 -29.06
C SER A 165 7.53 9.85 -28.87
N ASN A 166 8.01 11.10 -28.85
CA ASN A 166 7.20 12.32 -28.96
C ASN A 166 6.06 12.39 -27.95
N GLN A 167 6.38 12.23 -26.66
CA GLN A 167 5.40 12.23 -25.59
C GLN A 167 5.12 13.65 -25.08
N TYR A 168 3.84 13.96 -24.94
CA TYR A 168 3.35 15.09 -24.17
C TYR A 168 2.58 14.57 -22.94
N LEU A 169 3.07 14.90 -21.75
CA LEU A 169 2.54 14.44 -20.48
C LEU A 169 2.01 15.64 -19.69
N GLY A 170 0.71 15.68 -19.48
CA GLY A 170 0.03 16.72 -18.70
C GLY A 170 -0.59 16.20 -17.41
N GLY A 171 -1.09 17.11 -16.59
CA GLY A 171 -1.72 16.79 -15.33
C GLY A 171 -0.77 16.76 -14.14
N THR A 172 -1.06 15.92 -13.16
CA THR A 172 -0.22 15.74 -11.96
C THR A 172 0.98 14.84 -12.26
N GLU A 173 1.96 14.79 -11.34
CA GLU A 173 3.12 13.89 -11.54
C GLU A 173 2.69 12.41 -11.57
N LEU A 174 1.68 12.05 -10.79
CA LEU A 174 1.14 10.69 -10.79
C LEU A 174 0.37 10.38 -12.07
N ASP A 175 -0.41 11.35 -12.60
CA ASP A 175 -1.11 11.19 -13.89
C ASP A 175 -0.13 10.94 -15.03
N LYS A 176 1.00 11.64 -15.05
CA LYS A 176 2.05 11.46 -16.06
C LYS A 176 2.63 10.05 -16.01
N ILE A 177 2.89 9.52 -14.80
CA ILE A 177 3.36 8.13 -14.63
C ILE A 177 2.34 7.16 -15.22
N HIS A 178 1.05 7.34 -14.91
CA HIS A 178 0.01 6.45 -15.44
C HIS A 178 -0.16 6.58 -16.97
N GLN A 179 -0.06 7.79 -17.51
CA GLN A 179 -0.15 8.02 -18.96
C GLN A 179 0.99 7.30 -19.68
N ILE A 180 2.25 7.53 -19.27
CA ILE A 180 3.41 6.91 -19.91
C ILE A 180 3.41 5.39 -19.77
N ALA A 181 3.05 4.87 -18.59
CA ALA A 181 2.95 3.45 -18.32
C ALA A 181 1.87 2.78 -19.20
N SER A 182 0.71 3.41 -19.33
CA SER A 182 -0.37 2.93 -20.19
C SER A 182 0.04 2.87 -21.65
N HIS A 183 0.70 3.92 -22.16
CA HIS A 183 1.18 3.96 -23.55
C HIS A 183 2.27 2.93 -23.82
N ALA A 184 3.13 2.67 -22.84
CA ALA A 184 4.25 1.74 -22.96
C ALA A 184 3.87 0.27 -22.66
N GLY A 185 2.64 -0.02 -22.23
CA GLY A 185 2.25 -1.36 -21.80
C GLY A 185 3.00 -1.82 -20.54
N VAL A 186 3.09 -0.95 -19.54
CA VAL A 186 3.81 -1.16 -18.29
C VAL A 186 2.82 -1.15 -17.11
N ASP A 187 2.97 -2.08 -16.19
CA ASP A 187 2.23 -2.08 -14.93
C ASP A 187 2.97 -1.22 -13.89
N VAL A 188 2.21 -0.46 -13.10
CA VAL A 188 2.72 0.39 -12.02
C VAL A 188 2.19 -0.14 -10.69
N TYR A 189 3.08 -0.33 -9.73
CA TYR A 189 2.77 -0.76 -8.39
C TYR A 189 3.18 0.32 -7.37
N ILE A 190 2.21 0.88 -6.66
CA ILE A 190 2.47 1.83 -5.58
C ILE A 190 2.50 1.04 -4.27
N ASP A 191 3.67 0.94 -3.67
CA ASP A 191 3.91 0.21 -2.42
C ASP A 191 4.63 1.13 -1.43
N ASN A 192 3.86 1.73 -0.53
CA ASN A 192 4.34 2.69 0.46
C ASN A 192 5.09 3.88 -0.19
N GLU A 193 6.40 3.97 0.00
CA GLU A 193 7.25 5.03 -0.58
C GLU A 193 7.83 4.65 -1.94
N THR A 194 7.59 3.44 -2.42
CA THR A 194 8.16 2.91 -3.65
C THR A 194 7.13 2.91 -4.77
N ILE A 195 7.52 3.38 -5.92
CA ILE A 195 6.80 3.20 -7.18
C ILE A 195 7.61 2.20 -8.00
N ALA A 196 7.05 1.01 -8.16
CA ALA A 196 7.65 -0.05 -8.94
C ALA A 196 6.99 -0.17 -10.30
N ILE A 197 7.78 -0.45 -11.33
CA ILE A 197 7.28 -0.74 -12.67
C ILE A 197 7.73 -2.12 -13.13
N ALA A 198 6.85 -2.78 -13.90
CA ALA A 198 7.18 -4.04 -14.57
C ALA A 198 6.52 -4.08 -15.95
N PRO A 199 7.02 -4.88 -16.91
CA PRO A 199 6.30 -5.14 -18.14
C PRO A 199 4.89 -5.62 -17.82
N LYS A 200 3.92 -5.27 -18.68
CA LYS A 200 2.51 -5.60 -18.44
C LYS A 200 2.35 -7.06 -18.08
N GLY A 201 1.74 -7.29 -16.94
CA GLY A 201 1.47 -8.63 -16.50
C GLY A 201 2.63 -9.33 -15.81
N GLN A 202 3.81 -8.77 -15.76
CA GLN A 202 4.95 -9.37 -15.06
C GLN A 202 4.98 -8.98 -13.57
N PRO A 203 5.50 -9.86 -12.72
CA PRO A 203 5.65 -9.57 -11.29
C PRO A 203 6.83 -8.64 -11.02
N ARG A 204 6.85 -8.05 -9.83
CA ARG A 204 8.04 -7.45 -9.25
C ARG A 204 9.06 -8.55 -8.92
N MET A 205 10.35 -8.24 -9.12
CA MET A 205 11.48 -9.14 -8.85
C MET A 205 11.90 -9.07 -7.37
N ILE A 206 11.04 -9.56 -6.50
CA ILE A 206 11.22 -9.57 -5.03
C ILE A 206 11.09 -11.00 -4.49
N ASP A 207 11.39 -11.19 -3.21
CA ASP A 207 11.27 -12.51 -2.56
C ASP A 207 9.88 -13.12 -2.75
N VAL A 208 9.86 -14.43 -2.97
CA VAL A 208 8.63 -15.21 -3.22
C VAL A 208 8.26 -15.98 -1.96
N PRO A 209 7.25 -15.54 -1.17
CA PRO A 209 6.80 -16.29 -0.02
C PRO A 209 6.04 -17.56 -0.45
N VAL A 210 6.28 -18.65 0.28
CA VAL A 210 5.58 -19.92 0.10
C VAL A 210 4.41 -20.01 1.08
N LEU A 211 3.21 -20.14 0.54
CA LEU A 211 1.97 -20.29 1.30
C LEU A 211 1.48 -21.73 1.25
N SER A 212 1.38 -22.34 2.41
CA SER A 212 0.87 -23.69 2.60
C SER A 212 0.00 -23.76 3.86
N PRO A 213 -0.74 -24.84 4.09
CA PRO A 213 -1.46 -25.04 5.37
C PRO A 213 -0.54 -24.97 6.60
N LYS A 214 0.77 -25.16 6.43
CA LYS A 214 1.76 -25.09 7.52
C LYS A 214 2.39 -23.71 7.69
N THR A 215 2.33 -22.85 6.65
CA THR A 215 2.98 -21.53 6.63
C THR A 215 1.98 -20.37 6.64
N GLY A 216 0.74 -20.61 7.04
CA GLY A 216 -0.25 -19.55 7.27
C GLY A 216 -1.35 -19.44 6.22
N LEU A 217 -1.44 -20.33 5.24
CA LEU A 217 -2.60 -20.40 4.34
C LEU A 217 -3.85 -20.78 5.16
N ILE A 218 -4.93 -20.03 5.02
CA ILE A 218 -6.20 -20.25 5.71
C ILE A 218 -7.23 -20.80 4.73
N GLY A 219 -7.66 -22.01 4.97
CA GLY A 219 -8.50 -22.76 4.02
C GLY A 219 -7.70 -23.13 2.77
N TYR A 220 -8.39 -23.17 1.64
CA TYR A 220 -7.77 -23.42 0.34
C TYR A 220 -8.04 -22.25 -0.61
N PRO A 221 -7.14 -22.01 -1.58
CA PRO A 221 -7.38 -21.01 -2.62
C PRO A 221 -8.64 -21.36 -3.41
N VAL A 222 -9.36 -20.34 -3.82
CA VAL A 222 -10.56 -20.47 -4.65
C VAL A 222 -10.24 -19.96 -6.05
N PRO A 223 -10.48 -20.79 -7.10
CA PRO A 223 -10.34 -20.31 -8.49
C PRO A 223 -11.25 -19.11 -8.77
N ASP A 224 -10.75 -18.17 -9.56
CA ASP A 224 -11.45 -16.99 -10.05
C ASP A 224 -11.17 -16.80 -11.54
N LEU A 225 -11.96 -15.96 -12.22
CA LEU A 225 -11.80 -15.67 -13.65
C LEU A 225 -10.42 -15.12 -14.02
N GLN A 226 -9.71 -14.50 -13.09
CA GLN A 226 -8.40 -13.91 -13.30
C GLN A 226 -7.26 -14.71 -12.64
N GLY A 227 -7.55 -15.87 -12.06
CA GLY A 227 -6.58 -16.70 -11.35
C GLY A 227 -7.15 -17.28 -10.05
N ILE A 228 -6.60 -16.92 -8.90
CA ILE A 228 -7.01 -17.43 -7.60
C ILE A 228 -7.27 -16.32 -6.58
N LYS A 229 -8.16 -16.62 -5.63
CA LYS A 229 -8.35 -15.86 -4.39
C LYS A 229 -7.94 -16.73 -3.22
N LEU A 230 -7.21 -16.16 -2.28
CA LEU A 230 -6.80 -16.87 -1.07
C LEU A 230 -6.77 -15.93 0.14
N ARG A 231 -6.86 -16.52 1.32
CA ARG A 231 -6.64 -15.87 2.61
C ARG A 231 -5.48 -16.52 3.32
N CYS A 232 -4.62 -15.71 3.89
CA CYS A 232 -3.51 -16.20 4.72
C CYS A 232 -3.32 -15.32 5.97
N LEU A 233 -2.52 -15.80 6.89
CA LEU A 233 -1.98 -14.95 7.95
C LEU A 233 -1.04 -13.91 7.31
N TYR A 234 -1.14 -12.68 7.79
CA TYR A 234 -0.24 -11.64 7.30
C TYR A 234 1.21 -11.97 7.66
N ASP A 235 2.06 -11.92 6.65
CA ASP A 235 3.51 -11.93 6.74
C ASP A 235 4.09 -10.76 5.96
N LYS A 236 5.16 -10.13 6.49
CA LYS A 236 5.83 -8.98 5.86
C LYS A 236 6.47 -9.29 4.50
N ALA A 237 6.70 -10.57 4.20
CA ALA A 237 7.20 -11.01 2.90
C ALA A 237 6.15 -10.89 1.78
N LEU A 238 4.86 -10.80 2.15
CA LEU A 238 3.80 -10.56 1.18
C LEU A 238 3.87 -9.13 0.67
N ARG A 239 4.04 -8.96 -0.65
CA ARG A 239 4.14 -7.66 -1.29
C ARG A 239 3.21 -7.54 -2.47
N PHE A 240 2.59 -6.37 -2.62
CA PHE A 240 1.77 -6.04 -3.76
C PHE A 240 2.59 -6.01 -5.05
N GLY A 241 2.11 -6.68 -6.10
CA GLY A 241 2.81 -6.85 -7.38
C GLY A 241 3.86 -7.95 -7.39
N GLY A 242 4.22 -8.54 -6.24
CA GLY A 242 5.17 -9.65 -6.16
C GLY A 242 4.56 -10.99 -6.53
N LEU A 243 5.41 -12.02 -6.54
CA LEU A 243 4.99 -13.42 -6.63
C LEU A 243 4.69 -13.97 -5.24
N LEU A 244 3.83 -14.97 -5.23
CA LEU A 244 3.69 -15.93 -4.13
C LEU A 244 3.62 -17.34 -4.71
N GLU A 245 4.00 -18.33 -3.93
CA GLU A 245 3.89 -19.74 -4.30
C GLU A 245 2.92 -20.46 -3.36
N VAL A 246 1.95 -21.15 -3.94
CA VAL A 246 0.98 -21.97 -3.18
C VAL A 246 1.41 -23.41 -3.24
N GLU A 247 1.54 -24.06 -2.09
CA GLU A 247 1.90 -25.45 -1.97
C GLU A 247 0.93 -26.23 -1.07
N GLY A 248 0.67 -27.49 -1.43
CA GLY A 248 -0.12 -28.42 -0.62
C GLY A 248 -1.61 -28.09 -0.56
N SER A 249 -2.12 -27.33 -1.52
CA SER A 249 -3.56 -27.18 -1.72
C SER A 249 -4.17 -28.48 -2.24
N GLN A 250 -5.34 -28.88 -1.69
CA GLN A 250 -6.11 -30.00 -2.23
C GLN A 250 -6.71 -29.70 -3.61
N ILE A 251 -6.84 -28.43 -3.97
CA ILE A 251 -7.20 -28.00 -5.32
C ILE A 251 -5.89 -27.88 -6.10
N GLU A 252 -5.53 -28.95 -6.80
CA GLU A 252 -4.22 -29.07 -7.47
C GLU A 252 -3.94 -27.91 -8.43
N SER A 253 -4.92 -27.44 -9.16
CA SER A 253 -4.81 -26.31 -10.10
C SER A 253 -4.49 -24.97 -9.44
N CYS A 254 -4.61 -24.87 -8.12
CA CYS A 254 -4.26 -23.67 -7.37
C CYS A 254 -2.83 -23.70 -6.81
N ASN A 255 -2.11 -24.83 -6.90
CA ASN A 255 -0.71 -24.91 -6.55
C ASN A 255 0.16 -24.24 -7.62
N GLY A 256 1.31 -23.70 -7.21
CA GLY A 256 2.26 -23.05 -8.12
C GLY A 256 2.47 -21.57 -7.82
N LYS A 257 3.06 -20.85 -8.78
CA LYS A 257 3.45 -19.45 -8.63
C LYS A 257 2.39 -18.53 -9.20
N TRP A 258 2.03 -17.53 -8.41
CA TRP A 258 0.96 -16.59 -8.69
C TRP A 258 1.44 -15.16 -8.49
N ARG A 259 1.09 -14.25 -9.40
CA ARG A 259 1.35 -12.82 -9.27
C ARG A 259 0.25 -12.13 -8.49
N VAL A 260 0.59 -11.45 -7.43
CA VAL A 260 -0.35 -10.68 -6.61
C VAL A 260 -0.77 -9.40 -7.34
N PHE A 261 -2.04 -9.31 -7.71
CA PHE A 261 -2.59 -8.11 -8.36
C PHE A 261 -3.64 -7.38 -7.51
N GLY A 262 -4.07 -7.97 -6.41
CA GLY A 262 -4.94 -7.35 -5.42
C GLY A 262 -4.61 -7.90 -4.03
N MET A 263 -4.54 -7.02 -3.04
CA MET A 263 -4.25 -7.40 -1.66
C MET A 263 -4.99 -6.48 -0.70
N SER A 264 -5.62 -7.07 0.31
CA SER A 264 -6.14 -6.32 1.44
C SER A 264 -5.67 -6.95 2.74
N LEU A 265 -5.31 -6.09 3.70
CA LEU A 265 -4.87 -6.50 5.02
C LEU A 265 -5.92 -6.09 6.06
N ASP A 266 -6.21 -6.99 7.00
CA ASP A 266 -7.08 -6.73 8.15
C ASP A 266 -6.30 -7.14 9.41
N LEU A 267 -5.74 -6.15 10.11
CA LEU A 267 -4.80 -6.33 11.20
C LEU A 267 -5.34 -5.70 12.48
N GLU A 268 -5.32 -6.47 13.57
CA GLU A 268 -5.74 -6.01 14.88
C GLU A 268 -4.72 -6.42 15.96
N CYS A 269 -4.42 -5.52 16.88
CA CYS A 269 -3.59 -5.81 18.03
C CYS A 269 -4.33 -5.47 19.33
N LYS A 270 -3.94 -6.14 20.43
CA LYS A 270 -4.56 -5.97 21.76
C LYS A 270 -6.08 -6.19 21.74
N THR A 271 -6.55 -7.03 20.82
CA THR A 271 -7.96 -7.44 20.68
C THR A 271 -8.02 -8.96 20.85
N PRO A 272 -8.87 -9.50 21.75
CA PRO A 272 -9.06 -10.94 21.87
C PRO A 272 -9.52 -11.53 20.53
N ASN A 273 -8.86 -12.58 20.05
CA ASN A 273 -9.09 -13.19 18.74
C ASN A 273 -9.02 -12.18 17.56
N GLY A 274 -8.18 -11.16 17.72
CA GLY A 274 -7.99 -10.11 16.72
C GLY A 274 -7.52 -10.66 15.37
N LYS A 275 -7.93 -9.98 14.34
CA LYS A 275 -7.63 -10.34 12.96
C LYS A 275 -6.16 -10.09 12.64
N TRP A 276 -5.56 -10.97 11.84
CA TRP A 276 -4.19 -10.82 11.36
C TRP A 276 -4.06 -11.46 9.97
N PHE A 277 -4.86 -10.96 9.02
CA PHE A 277 -5.10 -11.61 7.75
C PHE A 277 -4.68 -10.76 6.56
N ALA A 278 -4.28 -11.46 5.50
CA ALA A 278 -4.17 -10.93 4.16
C ALA A 278 -5.14 -11.69 3.24
N ASP A 279 -6.01 -10.95 2.56
CA ASP A 279 -6.83 -11.44 1.47
C ASP A 279 -6.15 -11.06 0.15
N ILE A 280 -5.84 -12.05 -0.67
CA ILE A 280 -5.03 -11.89 -1.87
C ILE A 280 -5.81 -12.33 -3.09
N LYS A 281 -5.71 -11.56 -4.17
CA LYS A 281 -6.08 -11.93 -5.53
C LYS A 281 -4.81 -12.04 -6.34
N ALA A 282 -4.62 -13.19 -6.97
CA ALA A 282 -3.41 -13.46 -7.72
C ALA A 282 -3.73 -14.10 -9.08
N ALA A 283 -2.98 -13.68 -10.10
CA ALA A 283 -3.11 -14.17 -11.46
C ALA A 283 -1.99 -15.15 -11.78
N ASP A 284 -2.25 -16.08 -12.70
CA ASP A 284 -1.23 -16.98 -13.22
C ASP A 284 -0.13 -16.17 -13.94
N VAL A 285 1.11 -16.60 -13.77
CA VAL A 285 2.26 -15.98 -14.45
C VAL A 285 2.37 -16.49 -15.89
N GLU A 286 1.90 -17.73 -16.18
CA GLU A 286 1.98 -18.34 -17.50
C GLU A 286 0.92 -17.80 -18.47
N ASP A 287 -0.27 -17.45 -17.99
CA ASP A 287 -1.37 -16.90 -18.82
C ASP A 287 -1.08 -15.50 -19.39
N MET A 288 0.01 -14.87 -19.00
CA MET A 288 0.38 -13.54 -19.47
C MET A 288 1.03 -13.53 -20.84
N ASN A 289 1.36 -14.68 -21.39
CA ASN A 289 1.85 -14.87 -22.74
C ASN A 289 0.73 -15.16 -23.76
N VAL A 290 -0.55 -14.96 -23.43
CA VAL A 290 -1.62 -15.01 -24.42
C VAL A 290 -1.35 -13.92 -25.44
N LYS A 291 -0.71 -14.31 -26.53
CA LYS A 291 -0.60 -13.50 -27.76
C LYS A 291 -2.03 -13.14 -28.14
N VAL A 292 -2.39 -11.87 -27.97
CA VAL A 292 -3.62 -11.35 -28.59
C VAL A 292 -3.49 -11.71 -30.07
N ALA A 293 -4.29 -12.69 -30.49
CA ALA A 293 -4.39 -13.05 -31.90
C ALA A 293 -4.77 -11.78 -32.65
N LYS A 294 -3.94 -11.41 -33.62
CA LYS A 294 -4.16 -10.28 -34.51
C LYS A 294 -5.41 -10.47 -35.34
#